data_546ea1137c01af0a2c52a70166ac8775
#
_entry.id   546ea1137c01af0a2c52a70166ac8775
#
_cell.length_a   1.000
_cell.length_b   1.000
_cell.length_c   1.000
_cell.angle_alpha   90.00
_cell.angle_beta   90.00
_cell.angle_gamma   90.00
#
_symmetry.space_group_name_H-M   'P 1'
#
loop_
_entity.id
_entity.type
_entity.pdbx_description
1 polymer ?
#
loop_
_entity_poly.entity_id
_entity_poly.type
_entity_poly.pdbx_seq_one_letter_code
_entity_poly.pdbx_strand_id
1 'polypeptide(L)'
;PIQGIKLQLLHVLSDSDLADLYRAGEYTPLEKEEYITLVADCIAHLRADIVLHRLTGDGDKSTLLAPLWSLRKRDVLNRLHRYLKENHIRQGMSCKIDLSVIYNKPKDVL
;
A
#
# COMPACT_ATOMS: atom_id res chain seq x y z
N PRO A 1 5.66 18.60 -6.11
CA PRO A 1 4.65 17.58 -6.23
C PRO A 1 5.25 16.19 -6.24
N ILE A 2 4.52 15.24 -5.68
CA ILE A 2 4.95 13.85 -5.61
C ILE A 2 4.71 13.20 -6.97
N GLN A 3 5.73 12.51 -7.50
CA GLN A 3 5.64 11.81 -8.78
C GLN A 3 5.50 10.31 -8.62
N GLY A 4 5.92 9.77 -7.49
CA GLY A 4 5.83 8.35 -7.21
C GLY A 4 5.66 8.06 -5.74
N ILE A 5 5.16 6.88 -5.43
CA ILE A 5 4.90 6.46 -4.06
C ILE A 5 5.10 4.95 -3.93
N LYS A 6 5.47 4.52 -2.74
CA LYS A 6 5.53 3.11 -2.35
C LYS A 6 4.53 2.88 -1.24
N LEU A 7 3.68 1.88 -1.41
CA LEU A 7 2.77 1.45 -0.35
C LEU A 7 3.34 0.16 0.24
N GLN A 8 3.64 0.20 1.53
CA GLN A 8 4.31 -0.90 2.20
C GLN A 8 3.56 -1.32 3.44
N LEU A 9 3.59 -2.61 3.70
CA LEU A 9 3.06 -3.19 4.93
C LEU A 9 4.06 -3.00 6.07
N LEU A 10 3.55 -2.73 7.26
CA LEU A 10 4.37 -2.71 8.46
C LEU A 10 4.68 -4.15 8.90
N HIS A 11 5.96 -4.50 8.92
CA HIS A 11 6.42 -5.82 9.33
C HIS A 11 6.85 -5.81 10.80
N VAL A 12 6.52 -6.88 11.52
CA VAL A 12 7.01 -7.11 12.87
C VAL A 12 8.26 -7.98 12.76
N LEU A 13 9.41 -7.40 13.04
CA LEU A 13 10.71 -8.09 13.00
C LEU A 13 11.15 -8.45 14.41
N SER A 14 11.74 -9.63 14.59
CA SER A 14 12.06 -10.18 15.91
C SER A 14 13.02 -9.30 16.74
N ASP A 15 13.83 -8.50 16.08
CA ASP A 15 14.83 -7.63 16.71
C ASP A 15 14.35 -6.19 16.88
N SER A 16 13.08 -5.92 16.72
CA SER A 16 12.50 -4.57 16.80
C SER A 16 11.71 -4.38 18.09
N ASP A 17 11.53 -3.11 18.48
CA ASP A 17 10.69 -2.74 19.61
C ASP A 17 9.21 -3.13 19.36
N LEU A 18 8.79 -3.09 18.10
CA LEU A 18 7.44 -3.50 17.73
C LEU A 18 7.18 -4.97 18.05
N ALA A 19 8.23 -5.82 18.00
CA ALA A 19 8.10 -7.23 18.36
C ALA A 19 7.69 -7.40 19.81
N ASP A 20 8.19 -6.55 20.71
CA ASP A 20 7.82 -6.60 22.13
C ASP A 20 6.34 -6.30 22.32
N LEU A 21 5.83 -5.29 21.61
CA LEU A 21 4.41 -4.94 21.65
C LEU A 21 3.55 -6.06 21.07
N TYR A 22 4.02 -6.67 19.99
CA TYR A 22 3.33 -7.79 19.35
C TYR A 22 3.24 -9.00 20.29
N ARG A 23 4.36 -9.37 20.93
CA ARG A 23 4.38 -10.49 21.86
C ARG A 23 3.54 -10.25 23.11
N ALA A 24 3.43 -8.99 23.52
CA ALA A 24 2.59 -8.58 24.65
C ALA A 24 1.09 -8.47 24.30
N GLY A 25 0.74 -8.63 23.02
CA GLY A 25 -0.64 -8.50 22.57
C GLY A 25 -1.11 -7.06 22.44
N GLU A 26 -0.19 -6.09 22.48
CA GLU A 26 -0.52 -4.67 22.37
C GLU A 26 -0.54 -4.15 20.93
N TYR A 27 -0.03 -4.95 19.99
CA TYR A 27 -0.07 -4.63 18.56
C TYR A 27 -0.58 -5.84 17.79
N THR A 28 -1.57 -5.63 16.94
CA THR A 28 -2.14 -6.65 16.06
C THR A 28 -1.87 -6.28 14.61
N PRO A 29 -1.09 -7.08 13.86
CA PRO A 29 -0.87 -6.83 12.43
C PRO A 29 -2.16 -6.95 11.64
N LEU A 30 -2.23 -6.28 10.49
CA LEU A 30 -3.36 -6.39 9.59
C LEU A 30 -3.46 -7.81 9.03
N GLU A 31 -4.68 -8.28 8.87
CA GLU A 31 -4.95 -9.48 8.09
C GLU A 31 -4.75 -9.16 6.60
N LYS A 32 -4.51 -10.19 5.81
CA LYS A 32 -4.25 -10.03 4.37
C LYS A 32 -5.38 -9.27 3.67
N GLU A 33 -6.65 -9.64 3.93
CA GLU A 33 -7.79 -8.99 3.29
C GLU A 33 -7.98 -7.55 3.76
N GLU A 34 -7.67 -7.26 5.01
CA GLU A 34 -7.69 -5.88 5.52
C GLU A 34 -6.65 -5.03 4.79
N TYR A 35 -5.45 -5.57 4.59
CA TYR A 35 -4.39 -4.87 3.88
C TYR A 35 -4.78 -4.61 2.42
N ILE A 36 -5.33 -5.61 1.76
CA ILE A 36 -5.76 -5.49 0.36
C ILE A 36 -6.84 -4.43 0.21
N THR A 37 -7.82 -4.42 1.10
CA THR A 37 -8.89 -3.42 1.09
C THR A 37 -8.34 -2.01 1.31
N LEU A 38 -7.42 -1.87 2.26
CA LEU A 38 -6.80 -0.58 2.58
C LEU A 38 -5.98 -0.06 1.41
N VAL A 39 -5.15 -0.91 0.80
CA VAL A 39 -4.33 -0.52 -0.34
C VAL A 39 -5.21 -0.14 -1.54
N ALA A 40 -6.27 -0.90 -1.78
CA ALA A 40 -7.21 -0.59 -2.87
C ALA A 40 -7.86 0.78 -2.65
N ASP A 41 -8.22 1.12 -1.42
CA ASP A 41 -8.78 2.42 -1.08
C ASP A 41 -7.75 3.54 -1.32
N CYS A 42 -6.50 3.31 -0.93
CA CYS A 42 -5.41 4.25 -1.20
C CYS A 42 -5.24 4.48 -2.71
N ILE A 43 -5.25 3.40 -3.50
CA ILE A 43 -5.11 3.47 -4.96
C ILE A 43 -6.26 4.30 -5.56
N ALA A 44 -7.48 4.09 -5.09
CA ALA A 44 -8.64 4.83 -5.58
C ALA A 44 -8.51 6.34 -5.34
N HIS A 45 -7.82 6.74 -4.27
CA HIS A 45 -7.66 8.15 -3.91
C HIS A 45 -6.37 8.80 -4.43
N LEU A 46 -5.44 8.01 -4.97
CA LEU A 46 -4.20 8.55 -5.54
C LEU A 46 -4.47 9.14 -6.93
N ARG A 47 -3.87 10.32 -7.21
CA ARG A 47 -3.93 10.87 -8.56
C ARG A 47 -3.44 9.83 -9.57
N ALA A 48 -4.11 9.78 -10.72
CA ALA A 48 -3.82 8.78 -11.75
C ALA A 48 -2.40 8.90 -12.34
N ASP A 49 -1.78 10.08 -12.21
CA ASP A 49 -0.43 10.35 -12.74
C ASP A 49 0.70 9.94 -11.78
N ILE A 50 0.37 9.56 -10.54
CA ILE A 50 1.39 9.11 -9.59
C ILE A 50 1.79 7.67 -9.90
N VAL A 51 3.09 7.41 -9.98
CA VAL A 51 3.62 6.07 -10.23
C VAL A 51 3.65 5.28 -8.92
N LEU A 52 3.05 4.11 -8.94
CA LEU A 52 3.15 3.17 -7.81
C LEU A 52 4.37 2.28 -8.00
N HIS A 53 5.39 2.49 -7.17
CA HIS A 53 6.65 1.75 -7.26
C HIS A 53 6.58 0.41 -6.54
N ARG A 54 5.76 0.31 -5.49
CA ARG A 54 5.66 -0.89 -4.67
C ARG A 54 4.31 -0.94 -3.98
N LEU A 55 3.74 -2.15 -3.93
CA LEU A 55 2.45 -2.41 -3.28
C LEU A 55 2.57 -3.41 -2.13
N THR A 56 3.76 -3.96 -1.92
CA THR A 56 4.06 -4.87 -0.82
C THR A 56 5.40 -4.50 -0.20
N GLY A 57 5.63 -4.92 1.04
CA GLY A 57 6.91 -4.72 1.69
C GLY A 57 7.84 -5.91 1.51
N ASP A 58 9.13 -5.68 1.78
CA ASP A 58 10.16 -6.71 1.82
C ASP A 58 10.64 -6.91 3.25
N GLY A 59 10.14 -7.96 3.93
CA GLY A 59 10.63 -8.34 5.24
C GLY A 59 11.73 -9.40 5.11
N ASP A 60 12.69 -9.36 6.03
CA ASP A 60 13.69 -10.42 6.14
C ASP A 60 13.00 -11.67 6.67
N LYS A 61 13.01 -12.75 5.87
CA LYS A 61 12.35 -14.01 6.24
C LYS A 61 12.87 -14.60 7.55
N SER A 62 14.14 -14.40 7.86
CA SER A 62 14.76 -14.97 9.05
C SER A 62 14.33 -14.29 10.34
N THR A 63 13.89 -13.03 10.26
CA THR A 63 13.51 -12.23 11.42
C THR A 63 12.03 -11.85 11.45
N LEU A 64 11.28 -12.16 10.40
CA LEU A 64 9.87 -11.79 10.31
C LEU A 64 9.01 -12.61 11.27
N LEU A 65 8.35 -11.95 12.20
CA LEU A 65 7.38 -12.57 13.10
C LEU A 65 5.96 -12.51 12.55
N ALA A 66 5.58 -11.36 11.98
CA ALA A 66 4.23 -11.14 11.49
C ALA A 66 4.17 -9.96 10.52
N PRO A 67 3.20 -9.92 9.61
CA PRO A 67 2.30 -11.01 9.29
C PRO A 67 2.93 -12.00 8.31
N LEU A 68 2.75 -13.27 8.54
CA LEU A 68 3.40 -14.32 7.73
C LEU A 68 2.85 -14.39 6.30
N TRP A 69 1.61 -13.97 6.07
CA TRP A 69 1.04 -13.95 4.73
C TRP A 69 1.83 -13.01 3.79
N SER A 70 2.55 -12.03 4.35
CA SER A 70 3.33 -11.07 3.54
C SER A 70 4.51 -11.73 2.82
N LEU A 71 4.93 -12.92 3.23
CA LEU A 71 6.00 -13.67 2.56
C LEU A 71 5.58 -14.15 1.17
N ARG A 72 4.29 -14.27 0.92
CA ARG A 72 3.75 -14.72 -0.36
C ARG A 72 3.39 -13.52 -1.23
N LYS A 73 4.40 -12.77 -1.66
CA LYS A 73 4.21 -11.51 -2.38
C LYS A 73 3.36 -11.66 -3.64
N ARG A 74 3.62 -12.71 -4.43
CA ARG A 74 2.86 -12.95 -5.67
C ARG A 74 1.39 -13.20 -5.36
N ASP A 75 1.12 -13.98 -4.32
CA ASP A 75 -0.25 -14.25 -3.89
C ASP A 75 -0.97 -12.95 -3.48
N VAL A 76 -0.29 -12.10 -2.71
CA VAL A 76 -0.83 -10.81 -2.27
C VAL A 76 -1.14 -9.92 -3.47
N LEU A 77 -0.20 -9.81 -4.42
CA LEU A 77 -0.39 -8.98 -5.61
C LEU A 77 -1.51 -9.51 -6.49
N ASN A 78 -1.58 -10.84 -6.68
CA ASN A 78 -2.65 -11.45 -7.47
C ASN A 78 -4.01 -11.22 -6.82
N ARG A 79 -4.08 -11.33 -5.50
CA ARG A 79 -5.33 -11.08 -4.77
C ARG A 79 -5.74 -9.61 -4.85
N LEU A 80 -4.78 -8.71 -4.76
CA LEU A 80 -5.04 -7.27 -4.90
C LEU A 80 -5.57 -6.95 -6.29
N HIS A 81 -4.92 -7.45 -7.34
CA HIS A 81 -5.36 -7.21 -8.71
C HIS A 81 -6.76 -7.75 -8.94
N ARG A 82 -7.07 -8.93 -8.41
CA ARG A 82 -8.42 -9.51 -8.49
C ARG A 82 -9.44 -8.63 -7.77
N TYR A 83 -9.10 -8.17 -6.58
CA TYR A 83 -9.99 -7.29 -5.80
C TYR A 83 -10.30 -6.00 -6.55
N LEU A 84 -9.27 -5.37 -7.12
CA LEU A 84 -9.43 -4.14 -7.89
C LEU A 84 -10.36 -4.37 -9.09
N LYS A 85 -10.16 -5.50 -9.80
CA LYS A 85 -10.96 -5.85 -10.96
C LYS A 85 -12.41 -6.16 -10.58
N GLU A 86 -12.62 -6.97 -9.55
CA GLU A 86 -13.96 -7.38 -9.11
C GLU A 86 -14.77 -6.19 -8.61
N ASN A 87 -14.12 -5.20 -8.01
CA ASN A 87 -14.78 -4.02 -7.44
C ASN A 87 -14.70 -2.80 -8.35
N HIS A 88 -14.20 -2.98 -9.58
CA HIS A 88 -14.09 -1.90 -10.58
C HIS A 88 -13.31 -0.69 -10.05
N ILE A 89 -12.25 -0.94 -9.30
CA ILE A 89 -11.41 0.10 -8.73
C ILE A 89 -10.24 0.40 -9.66
N ARG A 90 -10.03 1.68 -9.95
CA ARG A 90 -8.86 2.14 -10.70
C ARG A 90 -8.21 3.29 -9.95
N GLN A 91 -6.93 3.48 -10.21
CA GLN A 91 -6.18 4.56 -9.57
C GLN A 91 -6.81 5.91 -9.92
N GLY A 92 -7.05 6.71 -8.87
CA GLY A 92 -7.56 8.06 -9.03
C GLY A 92 -9.05 8.19 -9.19
N MET A 93 -9.82 7.09 -9.18
CA MET A 93 -11.28 7.16 -9.39
C MET A 93 -12.00 7.98 -8.32
N SER A 94 -11.44 8.03 -7.11
CA SER A 94 -11.99 8.80 -5.99
C SER A 94 -11.15 10.04 -5.66
N CYS A 95 -10.18 10.36 -6.50
CA CYS A 95 -9.34 11.54 -6.30
C CYS A 95 -10.12 12.80 -6.57
N LYS A 96 -10.11 13.75 -5.61
CA LYS A 96 -10.83 15.02 -5.72
C LYS A 96 -10.01 16.11 -6.41
N ILE A 97 -8.75 15.84 -6.72
CA ILE A 97 -7.88 16.80 -7.40
C ILE A 97 -8.16 16.75 -8.89
N ASP A 98 -8.49 17.90 -9.47
CA ASP A 98 -8.71 18.01 -10.90
C ASP A 98 -7.35 18.08 -11.61
N LEU A 99 -7.02 17.01 -12.33
CA LEU A 99 -5.76 16.93 -13.05
C LEU A 99 -5.63 17.95 -14.16
N SER A 100 -6.75 18.40 -14.74
CA SER A 100 -6.72 19.41 -15.78
C SER A 100 -6.19 20.74 -15.25
N VAL A 101 -6.49 21.07 -14.01
CA VAL A 101 -5.96 22.27 -13.34
C VAL A 101 -4.44 22.18 -13.20
N ILE A 102 -3.92 20.99 -12.89
CA ILE A 102 -2.49 20.78 -12.70
C ILE A 102 -1.75 20.93 -14.04
N TYR A 103 -2.25 20.27 -15.08
CA TYR A 103 -1.58 20.25 -16.38
C TYR A 103 -1.73 21.53 -17.16
N ASN A 104 -2.75 22.33 -16.84
CA ASN A 104 -2.98 23.61 -17.52
C ASN A 104 -2.30 24.80 -16.85
N LYS A 105 -1.57 24.55 -15.74
CA LYS A 105 -0.79 25.60 -15.09
C LYS A 105 0.43 25.98 -15.93
N PRO A 106 0.82 27.28 -15.95
CA PRO A 106 2.08 27.67 -16.57
C PRO A 106 3.24 26.90 -15.97
N LYS A 107 4.24 26.54 -16.80
CA LYS A 107 5.37 25.73 -16.37
C LYS A 107 6.20 26.37 -15.28
N ASP A 108 6.24 27.67 -15.21
CA ASP A 108 6.97 28.42 -14.19
C ASP A 108 6.30 28.38 -12.82
N VAL A 109 5.06 27.91 -12.74
CA VAL A 109 4.31 27.74 -11.50
C VAL A 109 4.48 26.34 -10.92
N LEU A 110 4.88 25.43 -11.76
CA LEU A 110 5.12 24.05 -11.37
C LEU A 110 6.55 23.85 -10.91
#